data_3c2c21d7b4f4e4fbfc08c1057b7792b6
#
_entry.id   3c2c21d7b4f4e4fbfc08c1057b7792b6
#
_cell.length_a   1.000
_cell.length_b   1.000
_cell.length_c   1.000
_cell.angle_alpha   90.00
_cell.angle_beta   90.00
_cell.angle_gamma   90.00
#
_symmetry.space_group_name_H-M   'P 1'
#
loop_
_entity.id
_entity.type
_entity.pdbx_description
1 polymer ?
#
loop_
_entity_poly.entity_id
_entity_poly.type
_entity_poly.pdbx_seq_one_letter_code
_entity_poly.pdbx_strand_id
1 'polypeptide(L)'
;MTPHQLFTVPPPAATVDLAMKDGALIRLRRYGRTGRTRLVLSHGNGLAINAYAPFWLPLAQDYDVVVFDMRNHGENPLHTLGGHTWENFYSDIEEIFQGIRKHFGMARTVAAVHSLASVATLGHVLRHADRWDALCLFDPPIMPPFGHPLHEVQHRHMDTLAARAIRRQMVFDSPAQLAAQFRRRPSFDRWVLEGADLLAWHTLRRLPEGHWTLCCHPTFEADVFRNNVDPTLFDRLRDVPVPLRIIAGDPDAENTSPAAAIAKSARDLFGIDYAMVPGTTHFLQFEEPQACRDRLIDFLQRHGL
;
A
#
# COMPACT_ATOMS: atom_id res chain seq x y z
N MET A 1 28.83 -9.00 -2.06
CA MET A 1 27.94 -8.27 -2.97
C MET A 1 27.12 -7.32 -2.14
N THR A 2 27.14 -6.03 -2.41
CA THR A 2 26.27 -5.07 -1.74
C THR A 2 24.83 -5.31 -2.21
N PRO A 3 23.81 -5.27 -1.34
CA PRO A 3 22.39 -5.54 -1.69
C PRO A 3 21.87 -4.73 -2.87
N HIS A 4 22.48 -3.59 -3.16
CA HIS A 4 22.16 -2.70 -4.27
C HIS A 4 22.38 -3.24 -5.68
N GLN A 5 23.14 -4.32 -5.86
CA GLN A 5 23.37 -4.88 -7.18
C GLN A 5 22.27 -5.82 -7.67
N LEU A 6 21.35 -6.24 -6.79
CA LEU A 6 20.37 -7.28 -7.10
C LEU A 6 19.05 -6.75 -7.66
N PHE A 7 18.59 -5.57 -7.22
CA PHE A 7 17.37 -4.98 -7.76
C PHE A 7 17.42 -3.44 -7.70
N THR A 8 17.57 -2.81 -8.86
CA THR A 8 17.60 -1.35 -8.97
C THR A 8 16.32 -0.87 -9.63
N VAL A 9 15.57 0.00 -8.93
CA VAL A 9 14.45 0.72 -9.55
C VAL A 9 15.03 1.72 -10.55
N PRO A 10 14.68 1.64 -11.85
CA PRO A 10 15.21 2.57 -12.84
C PRO A 10 14.68 3.99 -12.59
N PRO A 11 15.32 5.02 -13.14
CA PRO A 11 14.76 6.36 -13.12
C PRO A 11 13.35 6.38 -13.73
N PRO A 12 12.38 7.12 -13.15
CA PRO A 12 11.06 7.28 -13.74
C PRO A 12 11.13 8.08 -15.06
N ALA A 13 10.21 7.78 -15.96
CA ALA A 13 10.05 8.54 -17.21
C ALA A 13 9.56 9.98 -16.95
N ALA A 14 8.83 10.19 -15.85
CA ALA A 14 8.40 11.51 -15.38
C ALA A 14 8.20 11.51 -13.87
N THR A 15 8.47 12.66 -13.26
CA THR A 15 8.26 12.91 -11.82
C THR A 15 7.50 14.21 -11.65
N VAL A 16 6.53 14.23 -10.73
CA VAL A 16 5.76 15.43 -10.37
C VAL A 16 5.60 15.49 -8.86
N ASP A 17 5.95 16.60 -8.25
CA ASP A 17 5.67 16.87 -6.84
C ASP A 17 4.34 17.64 -6.73
N LEU A 18 3.38 17.07 -6.02
CA LEU A 18 2.07 17.65 -5.77
C LEU A 18 2.03 18.22 -4.36
N ALA A 19 1.53 19.44 -4.22
CA ALA A 19 1.20 20.01 -2.93
C ALA A 19 -0.25 19.63 -2.59
N MET A 20 -0.44 18.97 -1.44
CA MET A 20 -1.75 18.64 -0.89
C MET A 20 -2.39 19.89 -0.27
N LYS A 21 -3.68 19.85 0.06
CA LYS A 21 -4.43 20.99 0.62
C LYS A 21 -3.82 21.56 1.90
N ASP A 22 -3.21 20.73 2.72
CA ASP A 22 -2.56 21.12 3.97
C ASP A 22 -1.06 21.46 3.80
N GLY A 23 -0.54 21.43 2.56
CA GLY A 23 0.86 21.70 2.24
C GLY A 23 1.80 20.49 2.27
N ALA A 24 1.31 19.29 2.61
CA ALA A 24 2.11 18.08 2.46
C ALA A 24 2.50 17.88 0.99
N LEU A 25 3.71 17.37 0.74
CA LEU A 25 4.18 17.09 -0.62
C LEU A 25 4.12 15.58 -0.89
N ILE A 26 3.55 15.22 -2.03
CA ILE A 26 3.50 13.85 -2.53
C ILE A 26 4.12 13.78 -3.92
N ARG A 27 5.11 12.91 -4.06
CA ARG A 27 5.83 12.68 -5.31
C ARG A 27 5.20 11.58 -6.12
N LEU A 28 4.74 11.91 -7.34
CA LEU A 28 4.31 10.95 -8.35
C LEU A 28 5.50 10.56 -9.23
N ARG A 29 5.67 9.28 -9.50
CA ARG A 29 6.69 8.74 -10.40
C ARG A 29 6.02 7.86 -11.44
N ARG A 30 6.24 8.16 -12.72
CA ARG A 30 5.65 7.46 -13.85
C ARG A 30 6.66 6.56 -14.55
N TYR A 31 6.22 5.35 -14.86
CA TYR A 31 6.97 4.33 -15.58
C TYR A 31 6.10 3.73 -16.69
N GLY A 32 6.76 2.99 -17.61
CA GLY A 32 6.04 2.14 -18.55
C GLY A 32 5.52 2.86 -19.80
N ARG A 33 4.42 2.33 -20.35
CA ARG A 33 3.95 2.67 -21.69
C ARG A 33 2.77 3.66 -21.65
N THR A 34 2.98 4.83 -22.22
CA THR A 34 1.89 5.81 -22.46
C THR A 34 0.83 5.25 -23.42
N GLY A 35 -0.43 5.65 -23.23
CA GLY A 35 -1.55 5.19 -24.09
C GLY A 35 -2.08 3.81 -23.75
N ARG A 36 -1.60 3.19 -22.69
CA ARG A 36 -2.14 1.95 -22.11
C ARG A 36 -3.00 2.25 -20.88
N THR A 37 -3.70 1.24 -20.38
CA THR A 37 -4.35 1.33 -19.06
C THR A 37 -3.35 1.75 -18.02
N ARG A 38 -3.72 2.73 -17.21
CA ARG A 38 -2.88 3.27 -16.14
C ARG A 38 -3.14 2.53 -14.84
N LEU A 39 -2.06 2.01 -14.27
CA LEU A 39 -2.07 1.42 -12.94
C LEU A 39 -1.47 2.41 -11.94
N VAL A 40 -2.23 2.77 -10.93
CA VAL A 40 -1.80 3.66 -9.84
C VAL A 40 -1.56 2.80 -8.61
N LEU A 41 -0.33 2.78 -8.12
CA LEU A 41 0.09 1.89 -7.03
C LEU A 41 0.63 2.67 -5.84
N SER A 42 0.30 2.17 -4.65
CA SER A 42 0.84 2.65 -3.38
C SER A 42 0.85 1.54 -2.34
N HIS A 43 1.35 1.84 -1.15
CA HIS A 43 1.85 0.89 -0.17
C HIS A 43 1.10 0.92 1.16
N GLY A 44 1.46 -0.01 2.07
CA GLY A 44 0.97 -0.10 3.43
C GLY A 44 1.65 0.87 4.41
N ASN A 45 1.06 1.04 5.58
CA ASN A 45 1.54 1.90 6.65
C ASN A 45 2.98 1.53 7.09
N GLY A 46 3.84 2.51 7.26
CA GLY A 46 5.25 2.32 7.65
C GLY A 46 6.16 1.72 6.57
N LEU A 47 5.66 1.57 5.33
CA LEU A 47 6.37 1.00 4.18
C LEU A 47 6.72 2.09 3.14
N ALA A 48 7.21 1.69 1.96
CA ALA A 48 7.51 2.57 0.84
C ALA A 48 7.31 1.84 -0.48
N ILE A 49 6.78 2.51 -1.51
CA ILE A 49 6.36 1.84 -2.76
C ILE A 49 7.52 1.24 -3.54
N ASN A 50 8.72 1.82 -3.46
CA ASN A 50 9.88 1.25 -4.13
C ASN A 50 10.32 -0.09 -3.54
N ALA A 51 9.97 -0.40 -2.28
CA ALA A 51 10.20 -1.72 -1.72
C ALA A 51 9.37 -2.82 -2.39
N TYR A 52 8.25 -2.45 -3.03
CA TYR A 52 7.39 -3.37 -3.80
C TYR A 52 7.82 -3.51 -5.27
N ALA A 53 8.98 -2.99 -5.64
CA ALA A 53 9.42 -2.97 -7.03
C ALA A 53 9.46 -4.36 -7.70
N PRO A 54 9.82 -5.48 -7.02
CA PRO A 54 9.67 -6.81 -7.60
C PRO A 54 8.25 -7.16 -8.05
N PHE A 55 7.23 -6.56 -7.40
CA PHE A 55 5.83 -6.71 -7.79
C PHE A 55 5.44 -5.76 -8.94
N TRP A 56 5.68 -4.44 -8.80
CA TRP A 56 5.08 -3.48 -9.73
C TRP A 56 5.94 -3.17 -10.96
N LEU A 57 7.28 -3.27 -10.89
CA LEU A 57 8.12 -2.86 -12.02
C LEU A 57 7.91 -3.69 -13.30
N PRO A 58 7.69 -5.02 -13.24
CA PRO A 58 7.35 -5.79 -14.44
C PRO A 58 6.06 -5.34 -15.14
N LEU A 59 5.09 -4.79 -14.40
CA LEU A 59 3.84 -4.26 -14.99
C LEU A 59 4.09 -3.09 -15.95
N ALA A 60 5.19 -2.36 -15.77
CA ALA A 60 5.57 -1.25 -16.64
C ALA A 60 5.94 -1.67 -18.07
N GLN A 61 6.09 -2.96 -18.35
CA GLN A 61 6.30 -3.47 -19.70
C GLN A 61 5.05 -3.31 -20.58
N ASP A 62 3.86 -3.44 -19.98
CA ASP A 62 2.58 -3.49 -20.70
C ASP A 62 1.61 -2.37 -20.33
N TYR A 63 1.78 -1.73 -19.18
CA TYR A 63 0.90 -0.73 -18.61
C TYR A 63 1.59 0.64 -18.45
N ASP A 64 0.78 1.70 -18.33
CA ASP A 64 1.21 3.02 -17.85
C ASP A 64 1.18 2.98 -16.31
N VAL A 65 2.33 2.90 -15.67
CA VAL A 65 2.44 2.71 -14.22
C VAL A 65 2.77 4.04 -13.54
N VAL A 66 1.97 4.43 -12.58
CA VAL A 66 2.23 5.56 -11.68
C VAL A 66 2.32 5.05 -10.26
N VAL A 67 3.43 5.33 -9.60
CA VAL A 67 3.63 4.96 -8.20
C VAL A 67 3.80 6.21 -7.34
N PHE A 68 3.35 6.13 -6.10
CA PHE A 68 3.55 7.19 -5.11
C PHE A 68 3.68 6.60 -3.70
N ASP A 69 4.42 7.30 -2.86
CA ASP A 69 4.41 7.03 -1.42
C ASP A 69 3.28 7.83 -0.75
N MET A 70 2.66 7.25 0.27
CA MET A 70 1.71 7.97 1.12
C MET A 70 2.40 9.15 1.82
N ARG A 71 1.64 10.14 2.30
CA ARG A 71 2.22 11.28 3.04
C ARG A 71 3.16 10.82 4.15
N ASN A 72 4.25 11.52 4.36
CA ASN A 72 5.27 11.21 5.36
C ASN A 72 5.95 9.83 5.22
N HIS A 73 5.87 9.18 4.05
CA HIS A 73 6.52 7.91 3.77
C HIS A 73 7.51 8.03 2.60
N GLY A 74 8.39 7.06 2.51
CA GLY A 74 9.30 6.85 1.37
C GLY A 74 10.06 8.12 0.96
N GLU A 75 9.92 8.53 -0.31
CA GLU A 75 10.59 9.71 -0.86
C GLU A 75 9.91 11.04 -0.51
N ASN A 76 8.71 11.02 0.08
CA ASN A 76 8.03 12.25 0.45
C ASN A 76 8.70 12.91 1.66
N PRO A 77 8.81 14.26 1.68
CA PRO A 77 9.34 14.96 2.83
C PRO A 77 8.41 14.80 4.04
N LEU A 78 8.97 14.94 5.22
CA LEU A 78 8.18 14.99 6.45
C LEU A 78 7.35 16.26 6.48
N HIS A 79 6.08 16.10 6.82
CA HIS A 79 5.13 17.17 7.07
C HIS A 79 4.70 17.15 8.55
N THR A 80 3.74 17.97 8.95
CA THR A 80 3.35 18.16 10.35
C THR A 80 2.89 16.89 11.04
N LEU A 81 3.22 16.78 12.34
CA LEU A 81 2.61 15.83 13.27
C LEU A 81 1.09 16.06 13.29
N GLY A 82 0.30 15.01 13.29
CA GLY A 82 -1.17 15.10 13.25
C GLY A 82 -1.78 15.11 11.84
N GLY A 83 -0.97 15.09 10.78
CA GLY A 83 -1.45 15.00 9.39
C GLY A 83 -1.97 13.61 8.98
N HIS A 84 -1.80 12.57 9.80
CA HIS A 84 -2.26 11.21 9.52
C HIS A 84 -3.70 10.99 9.98
N THR A 85 -4.62 11.73 9.38
CA THR A 85 -6.07 11.55 9.55
C THR A 85 -6.68 10.92 8.31
N TRP A 86 -7.78 10.20 8.45
CA TRP A 86 -8.48 9.60 7.31
C TRP A 86 -9.00 10.66 6.34
N GLU A 87 -9.43 11.82 6.83
CA GLU A 87 -9.85 12.94 5.98
C GLU A 87 -8.70 13.43 5.09
N ASN A 88 -7.50 13.53 5.64
CA ASN A 88 -6.32 13.88 4.85
C ASN A 88 -5.97 12.79 3.84
N PHE A 89 -6.01 11.51 4.22
CA PHE A 89 -5.76 10.42 3.26
C PHE A 89 -6.76 10.42 2.11
N TYR A 90 -8.05 10.63 2.38
CA TYR A 90 -9.07 10.71 1.33
C TYR A 90 -8.87 11.93 0.43
N SER A 91 -8.53 13.10 1.02
CA SER A 91 -8.20 14.30 0.28
C SER A 91 -6.96 14.14 -0.58
N ASP A 92 -5.91 13.49 -0.05
CA ASP A 92 -4.69 13.21 -0.80
C ASP A 92 -4.95 12.34 -2.03
N ILE A 93 -5.76 11.29 -1.90
CA ILE A 93 -6.11 10.44 -3.05
C ILE A 93 -6.84 11.25 -4.14
N GLU A 94 -7.72 12.20 -3.77
CA GLU A 94 -8.34 13.10 -4.75
C GLU A 94 -7.31 14.01 -5.44
N GLU A 95 -6.44 14.68 -4.67
CA GLU A 95 -5.38 15.53 -5.22
C GLU A 95 -4.42 14.75 -6.12
N ILE A 96 -4.05 13.52 -5.72
CA ILE A 96 -3.23 12.60 -6.51
C ILE A 96 -3.93 12.26 -7.82
N PHE A 97 -5.20 11.87 -7.76
CA PHE A 97 -5.96 11.52 -8.96
C PHE A 97 -6.04 12.70 -9.93
N GLN A 98 -6.38 13.89 -9.44
CA GLN A 98 -6.41 15.11 -10.26
C GLN A 98 -5.03 15.48 -10.80
N GLY A 99 -3.99 15.35 -9.98
CA GLY A 99 -2.61 15.58 -10.38
C GLY A 99 -2.16 14.63 -11.50
N ILE A 100 -2.51 13.35 -11.41
CA ILE A 100 -2.25 12.35 -12.45
C ILE A 100 -2.91 12.76 -13.77
N ARG A 101 -4.19 13.14 -13.74
CA ARG A 101 -4.91 13.58 -14.95
C ARG A 101 -4.31 14.86 -15.55
N LYS A 102 -3.98 15.82 -14.71
CA LYS A 102 -3.38 17.09 -15.12
C LYS A 102 -2.03 16.94 -15.79
N HIS A 103 -1.15 16.12 -15.21
CA HIS A 103 0.25 16.05 -15.63
C HIS A 103 0.55 14.88 -16.57
N PHE A 104 -0.21 13.80 -16.50
CA PHE A 104 0.02 12.59 -17.33
C PHE A 104 -1.10 12.33 -18.33
N GLY A 105 -2.13 13.21 -18.37
CA GLY A 105 -3.25 13.12 -19.29
C GLY A 105 -4.29 12.07 -18.90
N MET A 106 -5.34 11.98 -19.73
CA MET A 106 -6.44 11.03 -19.56
C MET A 106 -6.02 9.62 -19.98
N ALA A 107 -6.38 8.63 -19.20
CA ALA A 107 -6.27 7.21 -19.50
C ALA A 107 -7.29 6.44 -18.66
N ARG A 108 -7.66 5.23 -19.06
CA ARG A 108 -8.32 4.30 -18.14
C ARG A 108 -7.42 4.09 -16.94
N THR A 109 -7.91 4.33 -15.74
CA THR A 109 -7.09 4.39 -14.53
C THR A 109 -7.60 3.44 -13.46
N VAL A 110 -6.75 2.50 -13.09
CA VAL A 110 -7.04 1.45 -12.08
C VAL A 110 -6.16 1.69 -10.86
N ALA A 111 -6.74 1.68 -9.67
CA ALA A 111 -5.96 1.64 -8.44
C ALA A 111 -5.60 0.19 -8.09
N ALA A 112 -4.31 -0.08 -7.93
CA ALA A 112 -3.79 -1.37 -7.48
C ALA A 112 -2.94 -1.16 -6.21
N VAL A 113 -3.60 -1.07 -5.06
CA VAL A 113 -3.04 -0.49 -3.84
C VAL A 113 -3.10 -1.45 -2.65
N HIS A 114 -2.17 -1.31 -1.70
CA HIS A 114 -2.00 -2.22 -0.59
C HIS A 114 -2.33 -1.58 0.76
N SER A 115 -2.99 -2.34 1.64
CA SER A 115 -3.14 -2.03 3.07
C SER A 115 -3.69 -0.62 3.34
N LEU A 116 -2.92 0.30 3.94
CA LEU A 116 -3.32 1.70 4.19
C LEU A 116 -3.85 2.38 2.92
N ALA A 117 -3.12 2.27 1.82
CA ALA A 117 -3.53 2.87 0.56
C ALA A 117 -4.83 2.26 0.01
N SER A 118 -5.11 0.98 0.30
CA SER A 118 -6.37 0.32 -0.05
C SER A 118 -7.56 0.93 0.68
N VAL A 119 -7.45 1.14 1.99
CA VAL A 119 -8.51 1.74 2.80
C VAL A 119 -8.73 3.21 2.40
N ALA A 120 -7.64 3.96 2.18
CA ALA A 120 -7.72 5.36 1.73
C ALA A 120 -8.40 5.47 0.37
N THR A 121 -8.04 4.61 -0.59
CA THR A 121 -8.65 4.61 -1.94
C THR A 121 -10.10 4.14 -1.91
N LEU A 122 -10.45 3.15 -1.10
CA LEU A 122 -11.83 2.72 -0.92
C LEU A 122 -12.70 3.85 -0.38
N GLY A 123 -12.26 4.52 0.71
CA GLY A 123 -12.98 5.66 1.27
C GLY A 123 -13.12 6.83 0.29
N HIS A 124 -12.12 7.05 -0.56
CA HIS A 124 -12.16 8.04 -1.64
C HIS A 124 -13.19 7.68 -2.72
N VAL A 125 -13.20 6.45 -3.22
CA VAL A 125 -14.14 6.01 -4.26
C VAL A 125 -15.58 6.11 -3.81
N LEU A 126 -15.86 5.78 -2.56
CA LEU A 126 -17.20 5.91 -1.99
C LEU A 126 -17.68 7.37 -1.84
N ARG A 127 -16.78 8.35 -2.04
CA ARG A 127 -17.07 9.79 -2.07
C ARG A 127 -17.04 10.37 -3.49
N HIS A 128 -16.32 9.74 -4.42
CA HIS A 128 -16.02 10.22 -5.77
C HIS A 128 -16.16 9.09 -6.79
N ALA A 129 -17.38 8.73 -7.12
CA ALA A 129 -17.74 7.55 -7.90
C ALA A 129 -17.19 7.49 -9.34
N ASP A 130 -16.83 8.66 -9.91
CA ASP A 130 -16.44 8.83 -11.32
C ASP A 130 -14.92 8.92 -11.54
N ARG A 131 -14.11 8.60 -10.53
CA ARG A 131 -12.66 8.78 -10.60
C ARG A 131 -11.93 7.59 -11.20
N TRP A 132 -12.23 6.40 -10.77
CA TRP A 132 -11.50 5.19 -11.12
C TRP A 132 -12.31 4.30 -12.08
N ASP A 133 -11.62 3.60 -12.99
CA ASP A 133 -12.26 2.62 -13.86
C ASP A 133 -12.36 1.24 -13.22
N ALA A 134 -11.49 0.92 -12.26
CA ALA A 134 -11.55 -0.27 -11.43
C ALA A 134 -10.65 -0.16 -10.19
N LEU A 135 -10.90 -1.00 -9.19
CA LEU A 135 -10.10 -1.13 -7.98
C LEU A 135 -9.59 -2.56 -7.79
N CYS A 136 -8.30 -2.68 -7.49
CA CYS A 136 -7.69 -3.90 -7.00
C CYS A 136 -7.04 -3.60 -5.64
N LEU A 137 -7.65 -4.09 -4.57
CA LEU A 137 -7.22 -3.83 -3.20
C LEU A 137 -6.45 -5.04 -2.67
N PHE A 138 -5.18 -4.85 -2.31
CA PHE A 138 -4.35 -5.90 -1.73
C PHE A 138 -4.46 -5.88 -0.21
N ASP A 139 -5.01 -6.95 0.33
CA ASP A 139 -5.16 -7.25 1.76
C ASP A 139 -5.59 -6.04 2.61
N PRO A 140 -6.73 -5.38 2.28
CA PRO A 140 -7.18 -4.16 2.93
C PRO A 140 -7.59 -4.43 4.38
N PRO A 141 -6.99 -3.76 5.40
CA PRO A 141 -7.33 -3.95 6.81
C PRO A 141 -8.59 -3.16 7.19
N ILE A 142 -9.70 -3.41 6.50
CA ILE A 142 -10.98 -2.74 6.75
C ILE A 142 -11.52 -3.15 8.12
N MET A 143 -12.06 -2.20 8.88
CA MET A 143 -12.71 -2.49 10.16
C MET A 143 -14.13 -3.03 9.92
N PRO A 144 -14.44 -4.28 10.31
CA PRO A 144 -15.81 -4.79 10.25
C PRO A 144 -16.71 -4.05 11.25
N PRO A 145 -18.04 -4.00 11.03
CA PRO A 145 -18.95 -3.32 11.93
C PRO A 145 -19.01 -4.00 13.32
N PHE A 146 -19.46 -3.24 14.31
CA PHE A 146 -19.71 -3.78 15.65
C PHE A 146 -20.69 -4.95 15.58
N GLY A 147 -20.40 -6.02 16.33
CA GLY A 147 -21.18 -7.28 16.29
C GLY A 147 -20.72 -8.27 15.22
N HIS A 148 -19.88 -7.88 14.27
CA HIS A 148 -19.25 -8.84 13.37
C HIS A 148 -18.19 -9.69 14.12
N PRO A 149 -18.09 -11.02 13.88
CA PRO A 149 -17.18 -11.91 14.61
C PRO A 149 -15.70 -11.47 14.58
N LEU A 150 -15.29 -10.78 13.51
CA LEU A 150 -13.91 -10.30 13.35
C LEU A 150 -13.67 -8.87 13.84
N HIS A 151 -14.69 -8.16 14.35
CA HIS A 151 -14.52 -6.77 14.83
C HIS A 151 -13.47 -6.67 15.93
N GLU A 152 -13.68 -7.40 17.02
CA GLU A 152 -12.77 -7.39 18.18
C GLU A 152 -11.38 -7.95 17.86
N VAL A 153 -11.31 -8.90 16.93
CA VAL A 153 -10.04 -9.47 16.46
C VAL A 153 -9.24 -8.41 15.74
N GLN A 154 -9.87 -7.69 14.81
CA GLN A 154 -9.24 -6.61 14.05
C GLN A 154 -8.83 -5.45 14.97
N HIS A 155 -9.71 -5.04 15.89
CA HIS A 155 -9.43 -3.95 16.83
C HIS A 155 -8.18 -4.25 17.67
N ARG A 156 -8.12 -5.41 18.32
CA ARG A 156 -6.95 -5.83 19.12
C ARG A 156 -5.68 -5.95 18.27
N HIS A 157 -5.82 -6.38 17.02
CA HIS A 157 -4.68 -6.42 16.10
C HIS A 157 -4.14 -5.02 15.82
N MET A 158 -5.01 -4.05 15.54
CA MET A 158 -4.62 -2.64 15.31
C MET A 158 -3.95 -2.04 16.56
N ASP A 159 -4.48 -2.27 17.76
CA ASP A 159 -3.86 -1.83 19.02
C ASP A 159 -2.46 -2.42 19.22
N THR A 160 -2.30 -3.70 18.88
CA THR A 160 -1.00 -4.37 18.97
C THR A 160 0.01 -3.76 17.99
N LEU A 161 -0.42 -3.47 16.76
CA LEU A 161 0.42 -2.82 15.76
C LEU A 161 0.79 -1.39 16.18
N ALA A 162 -0.16 -0.61 16.69
CA ALA A 162 0.09 0.73 17.22
C ALA A 162 1.13 0.71 18.36
N ALA A 163 0.97 -0.21 19.31
CA ALA A 163 1.90 -0.38 20.42
C ALA A 163 3.31 -0.82 19.98
N ARG A 164 3.41 -1.57 18.89
CA ARG A 164 4.70 -1.94 18.29
C ARG A 164 5.31 -0.78 17.51
N ALA A 165 4.51 -0.06 16.74
CA ALA A 165 4.94 1.07 15.93
C ALA A 165 5.59 2.16 16.79
N ILE A 166 4.93 2.58 17.88
CA ILE A 166 5.45 3.65 18.76
C ILE A 166 6.80 3.32 19.40
N ARG A 167 7.17 2.05 19.47
CA ARG A 167 8.43 1.58 20.07
C ARG A 167 9.52 1.29 19.02
N ARG A 168 9.28 1.57 17.74
CA ARG A 168 10.29 1.35 16.69
C ARG A 168 11.51 2.21 16.93
N GLN A 169 12.69 1.63 16.73
CA GLN A 169 13.93 2.36 16.63
C GLN A 169 13.84 3.37 15.47
N MET A 170 14.23 4.61 15.73
CA MET A 170 14.18 5.70 14.75
C MET A 170 15.44 5.82 13.91
N VAL A 171 16.61 5.68 14.55
CA VAL A 171 17.91 5.98 13.95
C VAL A 171 18.73 4.70 13.81
N PHE A 172 19.40 4.57 12.68
CA PHE A 172 20.21 3.40 12.28
C PHE A 172 21.54 3.87 11.71
N ASP A 173 22.58 3.06 11.88
CA ASP A 173 23.88 3.32 11.27
C ASP A 173 23.86 3.09 9.76
N SER A 174 23.03 2.17 9.31
CA SER A 174 22.87 1.83 7.89
C SER A 174 21.54 1.11 7.60
N PRO A 175 21.07 1.08 6.34
CA PRO A 175 19.97 0.23 5.92
C PRO A 175 20.22 -1.26 6.19
N ALA A 176 21.46 -1.72 6.10
CA ALA A 176 21.81 -3.10 6.40
C ALA A 176 21.50 -3.50 7.87
N GLN A 177 21.63 -2.56 8.81
CA GLN A 177 21.25 -2.78 10.20
C GLN A 177 19.76 -3.07 10.35
N LEU A 178 18.90 -2.29 9.67
CA LEU A 178 17.45 -2.52 9.67
C LEU A 178 17.09 -3.81 8.93
N ALA A 179 17.69 -4.10 7.78
CA ALA A 179 17.48 -5.34 7.05
C ALA A 179 17.83 -6.58 7.89
N ALA A 180 18.93 -6.52 8.65
CA ALA A 180 19.30 -7.57 9.59
C ALA A 180 18.26 -7.78 10.71
N GLN A 181 17.60 -6.70 11.18
CA GLN A 181 16.49 -6.83 12.14
C GLN A 181 15.27 -7.52 11.53
N PHE A 182 14.95 -7.22 10.28
CA PHE A 182 13.86 -7.91 9.57
C PHE A 182 14.14 -9.41 9.42
N ARG A 183 15.31 -9.80 8.92
CA ARG A 183 15.72 -11.21 8.74
C ARG A 183 15.71 -12.04 10.01
N ARG A 184 15.73 -11.44 11.20
CA ARG A 184 15.61 -12.16 12.49
C ARG A 184 14.17 -12.50 12.88
N ARG A 185 13.19 -12.05 12.14
CA ARG A 185 11.77 -12.24 12.45
C ARG A 185 11.19 -13.30 11.53
N PRO A 186 10.59 -14.38 12.03
CA PRO A 186 10.02 -15.44 11.21
C PRO A 186 9.01 -14.97 10.14
N SER A 187 8.32 -13.86 10.41
CA SER A 187 7.37 -13.28 9.44
C SER A 187 8.02 -12.77 8.14
N PHE A 188 9.35 -12.65 8.08
CA PHE A 188 10.10 -12.24 6.89
C PHE A 188 10.77 -13.40 6.16
N ASP A 189 10.71 -14.62 6.69
CA ASP A 189 11.36 -15.80 6.09
C ASP A 189 10.75 -16.17 4.72
N ARG A 190 9.50 -15.74 4.47
CA ARG A 190 8.76 -15.98 3.23
C ARG A 190 9.02 -14.94 2.14
N TRP A 191 9.69 -13.84 2.48
CA TRP A 191 9.91 -12.75 1.54
C TRP A 191 10.92 -13.15 0.46
N VAL A 192 10.72 -12.63 -0.75
CA VAL A 192 11.74 -12.76 -1.80
C VAL A 192 13.10 -12.33 -1.28
N LEU A 193 14.17 -12.88 -1.82
CA LEU A 193 15.52 -12.79 -1.27
C LEU A 193 15.94 -11.33 -0.94
N GLU A 194 15.57 -10.37 -1.78
CA GLU A 194 15.93 -8.96 -1.63
C GLU A 194 14.92 -8.14 -0.81
N GLY A 195 13.79 -8.72 -0.42
CA GLY A 195 12.65 -7.99 0.17
C GLY A 195 13.01 -7.19 1.42
N ALA A 196 13.79 -7.80 2.33
CA ALA A 196 14.23 -7.12 3.56
C ALA A 196 15.18 -5.94 3.27
N ASP A 197 16.08 -6.07 2.29
CA ASP A 197 17.01 -5.03 1.90
C ASP A 197 16.31 -3.88 1.20
N LEU A 198 15.40 -4.20 0.27
CA LEU A 198 14.59 -3.19 -0.42
C LEU A 198 13.73 -2.41 0.58
N LEU A 199 13.08 -3.11 1.53
CA LEU A 199 12.30 -2.43 2.55
C LEU A 199 13.16 -1.51 3.40
N ALA A 200 14.28 -2.00 3.91
CA ALA A 200 15.17 -1.20 4.76
C ALA A 200 15.71 0.03 4.02
N TRP A 201 16.09 -0.15 2.76
CA TRP A 201 16.64 0.96 1.97
C TRP A 201 15.61 2.04 1.66
N HIS A 202 14.40 1.66 1.30
CA HIS A 202 13.37 2.61 0.85
C HIS A 202 12.53 3.20 1.99
N THR A 203 12.59 2.62 3.21
CA THR A 203 11.92 3.17 4.40
C THR A 203 12.83 4.03 5.28
N LEU A 204 14.10 4.16 4.91
CA LEU A 204 15.05 5.02 5.59
C LEU A 204 15.48 6.19 4.70
N ARG A 205 15.77 7.32 5.33
CA ARG A 205 16.44 8.48 4.71
C ARG A 205 17.73 8.79 5.44
N ARG A 206 18.74 9.23 4.69
CA ARG A 206 20.01 9.62 5.25
C ARG A 206 19.92 11.00 5.90
N LEU A 207 20.47 11.13 7.09
CA LEU A 207 20.62 12.38 7.80
C LEU A 207 21.96 13.07 7.43
N PRO A 208 22.07 14.40 7.56
CA PRO A 208 23.29 15.14 7.24
C PRO A 208 24.53 14.63 8.00
N GLU A 209 24.37 14.19 9.23
CA GLU A 209 25.43 13.64 10.11
C GLU A 209 25.83 12.20 9.73
N GLY A 210 25.22 11.60 8.72
CA GLY A 210 25.62 10.31 8.17
C GLY A 210 24.78 9.12 8.63
N HIS A 211 24.02 9.23 9.71
CA HIS A 211 23.06 8.22 10.17
C HIS A 211 21.83 8.15 9.25
N TRP A 212 20.99 7.15 9.48
CA TRP A 212 19.74 6.93 8.76
C TRP A 212 18.56 6.98 9.72
N THR A 213 17.45 7.57 9.31
CA THR A 213 16.22 7.63 10.10
C THR A 213 15.04 7.08 9.33
N LEU A 214 14.02 6.56 10.03
CA LEU A 214 12.78 6.13 9.41
C LEU A 214 12.13 7.29 8.62
N CYS A 215 11.66 7.01 7.42
CA CYS A 215 10.86 7.96 6.63
C CYS A 215 9.52 8.25 7.31
N CYS A 216 8.81 7.21 7.74
CA CYS A 216 7.59 7.35 8.52
C CYS A 216 7.94 7.39 10.02
N HIS A 217 7.56 8.47 10.69
CA HIS A 217 7.78 8.58 12.13
C HIS A 217 6.91 7.55 12.88
N PRO A 218 7.43 6.89 13.95
CA PRO A 218 6.69 5.90 14.73
C PRO A 218 5.34 6.37 15.24
N THR A 219 5.23 7.65 15.65
CA THR A 219 3.96 8.24 16.07
C THR A 219 2.95 8.26 14.92
N PHE A 220 3.36 8.66 13.71
CA PHE A 220 2.48 8.66 12.53
C PHE A 220 2.00 7.26 12.18
N GLU A 221 2.92 6.29 12.19
CA GLU A 221 2.59 4.89 11.94
C GLU A 221 1.59 4.36 12.98
N ALA A 222 1.80 4.67 14.27
CA ALA A 222 0.92 4.27 15.36
C ALA A 222 -0.47 4.92 15.25
N ASP A 223 -0.54 6.20 14.88
CA ASP A 223 -1.80 6.95 14.75
C ASP A 223 -2.69 6.40 13.65
N VAL A 224 -2.12 5.94 12.52
CA VAL A 224 -2.88 5.26 11.47
C VAL A 224 -3.58 4.01 12.03
N PHE A 225 -2.87 3.19 12.79
CA PHE A 225 -3.46 1.98 13.37
C PHE A 225 -4.55 2.30 14.40
N ARG A 226 -4.34 3.29 15.30
CA ARG A 226 -5.32 3.69 16.31
C ARG A 226 -6.58 4.28 15.72
N ASN A 227 -6.47 4.99 14.60
CA ASN A 227 -7.56 5.71 13.97
C ASN A 227 -8.24 4.93 12.83
N ASN A 228 -7.82 3.69 12.56
CA ASN A 228 -8.45 2.83 11.55
C ASN A 228 -9.73 2.20 12.10
N VAL A 229 -10.72 3.05 12.38
CA VAL A 229 -11.96 2.65 13.10
C VAL A 229 -13.24 2.99 12.34
N ASP A 230 -13.19 3.27 11.02
CA ASP A 230 -14.40 3.49 10.24
C ASP A 230 -15.07 2.15 9.88
N PRO A 231 -16.05 1.69 10.68
CA PRO A 231 -16.71 0.40 10.47
C PRO A 231 -17.71 0.46 9.31
N THR A 232 -18.00 1.65 8.78
CA THR A 232 -18.98 1.81 7.68
C THR A 232 -18.41 1.35 6.35
N LEU A 233 -17.08 1.35 6.19
CA LEU A 233 -16.43 0.94 4.94
C LEU A 233 -16.68 -0.52 4.59
N PHE A 234 -16.78 -1.41 5.59
CA PHE A 234 -17.01 -2.83 5.37
C PHE A 234 -18.35 -3.07 4.66
N ASP A 235 -19.45 -2.55 5.21
CA ASP A 235 -20.78 -2.71 4.63
C ASP A 235 -20.92 -1.99 3.29
N ARG A 236 -20.18 -0.90 3.09
CA ARG A 236 -20.19 -0.10 1.87
C ARG A 236 -19.33 -0.68 0.74
N LEU A 237 -18.63 -1.78 0.95
CA LEU A 237 -17.95 -2.51 -0.13
C LEU A 237 -18.92 -2.86 -1.27
N ARG A 238 -20.19 -3.16 -0.95
CA ARG A 238 -21.25 -3.42 -1.92
C ARG A 238 -21.65 -2.19 -2.77
N ASP A 239 -21.35 -1.00 -2.28
CA ASP A 239 -21.73 0.28 -2.90
C ASP A 239 -20.61 0.83 -3.81
N VAL A 240 -19.50 0.13 -3.95
CA VAL A 240 -18.41 0.53 -4.84
C VAL A 240 -18.91 0.53 -6.28
N PRO A 241 -18.87 1.68 -6.98
CA PRO A 241 -19.57 1.85 -8.25
C PRO A 241 -18.80 1.31 -9.47
N VAL A 242 -17.63 0.73 -9.27
CA VAL A 242 -16.72 0.25 -10.31
C VAL A 242 -16.31 -1.19 -10.03
N PRO A 243 -15.81 -1.94 -11.02
CA PRO A 243 -15.26 -3.27 -10.78
C PRO A 243 -14.26 -3.24 -9.61
N LEU A 244 -14.48 -4.10 -8.62
CA LEU A 244 -13.66 -4.23 -7.42
C LEU A 244 -13.20 -5.67 -7.26
N ARG A 245 -11.88 -5.88 -7.12
CA ARG A 245 -11.30 -7.14 -6.65
C ARG A 245 -10.52 -6.91 -5.37
N ILE A 246 -10.69 -7.80 -4.39
CA ILE A 246 -9.78 -7.92 -3.26
C ILE A 246 -8.85 -9.09 -3.49
N ILE A 247 -7.54 -8.84 -3.51
CA ILE A 247 -6.50 -9.86 -3.51
C ILE A 247 -5.94 -9.95 -2.10
N ALA A 248 -6.19 -11.05 -1.41
CA ALA A 248 -5.83 -11.23 0.00
C ALA A 248 -4.72 -12.26 0.17
N GLY A 249 -4.04 -12.19 1.31
CA GLY A 249 -3.22 -13.28 1.80
C GLY A 249 -4.07 -14.50 2.17
N ASP A 250 -3.42 -15.55 2.61
CA ASP A 250 -4.06 -16.77 3.04
C ASP A 250 -4.55 -16.61 4.50
N PRO A 251 -5.86 -16.67 4.77
CA PRO A 251 -6.39 -16.53 6.13
C PRO A 251 -5.95 -17.65 7.07
N ASP A 252 -5.52 -18.80 6.51
CA ASP A 252 -5.08 -19.97 7.27
C ASP A 252 -3.55 -20.02 7.40
N ALA A 253 -2.81 -19.05 6.82
CA ALA A 253 -1.36 -18.97 6.95
C ALA A 253 -0.93 -18.62 8.38
N GLU A 254 0.16 -19.23 8.83
CA GLU A 254 0.76 -18.87 10.12
C GLU A 254 1.23 -17.41 10.13
N ASN A 255 0.94 -16.69 11.21
CA ASN A 255 1.26 -15.27 11.40
C ASN A 255 0.57 -14.31 10.40
N THR A 256 -0.53 -14.73 9.79
CA THR A 256 -1.34 -13.85 8.94
C THR A 256 -2.06 -12.78 9.76
N SER A 257 -2.47 -11.69 9.09
CA SER A 257 -3.30 -10.64 9.69
C SER A 257 -4.79 -10.99 9.59
N PRO A 258 -5.66 -10.40 10.42
CA PRO A 258 -7.10 -10.56 10.26
C PRO A 258 -7.65 -10.05 8.93
N ALA A 259 -6.92 -9.19 8.19
CA ALA A 259 -7.36 -8.61 6.93
C ALA A 259 -7.76 -9.67 5.90
N ALA A 260 -7.00 -10.77 5.79
CA ALA A 260 -7.32 -11.88 4.89
C ALA A 260 -8.67 -12.55 5.23
N ALA A 261 -8.93 -12.81 6.52
CA ALA A 261 -10.21 -13.37 6.97
C ALA A 261 -11.37 -12.39 6.79
N ILE A 262 -11.13 -11.08 6.99
CA ILE A 262 -12.11 -10.02 6.75
C ILE A 262 -12.45 -9.93 5.25
N ALA A 263 -11.47 -9.99 4.37
CA ALA A 263 -11.67 -10.01 2.93
C ALA A 263 -12.49 -11.24 2.48
N LYS A 264 -12.19 -12.42 3.04
CA LYS A 264 -12.98 -13.64 2.82
C LYS A 264 -14.43 -13.46 3.28
N SER A 265 -14.65 -12.87 4.46
CA SER A 265 -15.99 -12.57 4.97
C SER A 265 -16.75 -11.59 4.06
N ALA A 266 -16.11 -10.56 3.54
CA ALA A 266 -16.72 -9.63 2.58
C ALA A 266 -17.14 -10.33 1.29
N ARG A 267 -16.32 -11.25 0.75
CA ARG A 267 -16.71 -12.12 -0.36
C ARG A 267 -17.96 -12.90 -0.04
N ASP A 268 -17.99 -13.56 1.11
CA ASP A 268 -19.08 -14.47 1.49
C ASP A 268 -20.40 -13.72 1.75
N LEU A 269 -20.33 -12.49 2.27
CA LEU A 269 -21.51 -11.67 2.58
C LEU A 269 -22.02 -10.84 1.40
N PHE A 270 -21.11 -10.34 0.56
CA PHE A 270 -21.46 -9.33 -0.47
C PHE A 270 -21.18 -9.78 -1.91
N GLY A 271 -20.58 -10.97 -2.11
CA GLY A 271 -20.22 -11.44 -3.44
C GLY A 271 -19.08 -10.64 -4.11
N ILE A 272 -18.22 -9.98 -3.34
CA ILE A 272 -17.07 -9.23 -3.85
C ILE A 272 -16.13 -10.18 -4.62
N ASP A 273 -15.65 -9.76 -5.80
CA ASP A 273 -14.63 -10.51 -6.52
C ASP A 273 -13.37 -10.62 -5.65
N TYR A 274 -12.97 -11.84 -5.38
CA TYR A 274 -11.95 -12.18 -4.40
C TYR A 274 -10.95 -13.17 -4.99
N ALA A 275 -9.69 -12.91 -4.77
CA ALA A 275 -8.60 -13.85 -5.07
C ALA A 275 -7.67 -13.97 -3.87
N MET A 276 -7.34 -15.20 -3.49
CA MET A 276 -6.37 -15.48 -2.44
C MET A 276 -5.02 -15.84 -3.07
N VAL A 277 -3.93 -15.46 -2.42
CA VAL A 277 -2.58 -15.95 -2.72
C VAL A 277 -2.19 -16.97 -1.64
N PRO A 278 -2.18 -18.29 -1.99
CA PRO A 278 -1.99 -19.34 -1.00
C PRO A 278 -0.65 -19.23 -0.26
N GLY A 279 -0.67 -19.53 1.05
CA GLY A 279 0.51 -19.57 1.90
C GLY A 279 1.11 -18.20 2.23
N THR A 280 0.53 -17.09 1.76
CA THR A 280 1.03 -15.75 2.03
C THR A 280 0.34 -15.09 3.21
N THR A 281 1.02 -14.08 3.78
CA THR A 281 0.50 -13.23 4.87
C THR A 281 0.02 -11.87 4.33
N HIS A 282 -0.09 -10.87 5.21
CA HIS A 282 -0.34 -9.47 4.84
C HIS A 282 0.69 -8.90 3.85
N PHE A 283 1.86 -9.50 3.79
CA PHE A 283 2.97 -9.07 2.93
C PHE A 283 3.03 -9.83 1.58
N LEU A 284 1.88 -10.28 1.07
CA LEU A 284 1.76 -11.13 -0.11
C LEU A 284 2.56 -10.65 -1.34
N GLN A 285 2.69 -9.34 -1.53
CA GLN A 285 3.44 -8.75 -2.65
C GLN A 285 4.96 -8.83 -2.46
N PHE A 286 5.44 -9.04 -1.24
CA PHE A 286 6.85 -9.34 -0.93
C PHE A 286 7.13 -10.83 -0.91
N GLU A 287 6.13 -11.64 -0.62
CA GLU A 287 6.25 -13.10 -0.50
C GLU A 287 6.07 -13.77 -1.87
N GLU A 288 5.04 -13.39 -2.61
CA GLU A 288 4.67 -13.97 -3.91
C GLU A 288 4.34 -12.88 -4.95
N PRO A 289 5.32 -12.03 -5.35
CA PRO A 289 5.07 -10.90 -6.25
C PRO A 289 4.53 -11.32 -7.61
N GLN A 290 4.96 -12.48 -8.16
CA GLN A 290 4.45 -12.99 -9.43
C GLN A 290 2.99 -13.41 -9.31
N ALA A 291 2.63 -14.18 -8.29
CA ALA A 291 1.26 -14.62 -8.08
C ALA A 291 0.30 -13.43 -7.85
N CYS A 292 0.77 -12.37 -7.18
CA CYS A 292 0.00 -11.12 -7.04
C CYS A 292 -0.21 -10.44 -8.39
N ARG A 293 0.81 -10.37 -9.27
CA ARG A 293 0.67 -9.82 -10.63
C ARG A 293 -0.32 -10.61 -11.45
N ASP A 294 -0.23 -11.94 -11.44
CA ASP A 294 -1.10 -12.81 -12.25
C ASP A 294 -2.57 -12.60 -11.89
N ARG A 295 -2.88 -12.42 -10.60
CA ARG A 295 -4.26 -12.15 -10.15
C ARG A 295 -4.74 -10.74 -10.51
N LEU A 296 -3.85 -9.75 -10.48
CA LEU A 296 -4.15 -8.41 -10.97
C LEU A 296 -4.41 -8.42 -12.47
N ILE A 297 -3.54 -9.04 -13.26
CA ILE A 297 -3.67 -9.11 -14.73
C ILE A 297 -4.93 -9.86 -15.13
N ASP A 298 -5.25 -10.99 -14.49
CA ASP A 298 -6.51 -11.71 -14.72
C ASP A 298 -7.73 -10.80 -14.50
N PHE A 299 -7.73 -10.01 -13.43
CA PHE A 299 -8.80 -9.06 -13.17
C PHE A 299 -8.91 -7.98 -14.27
N LEU A 300 -7.78 -7.39 -14.66
CA LEU A 300 -7.77 -6.37 -15.71
C LEU A 300 -8.28 -6.92 -17.04
N GLN A 301 -7.83 -8.10 -17.44
CA GLN A 301 -8.26 -8.76 -18.69
C GLN A 301 -9.75 -9.06 -18.70
N ARG A 302 -10.34 -9.54 -17.60
CA ARG A 302 -11.78 -9.78 -17.47
C ARG A 302 -12.62 -8.52 -17.67
N HIS A 303 -12.08 -7.35 -17.39
CA HIS A 303 -12.76 -6.06 -17.51
C HIS A 303 -12.32 -5.26 -18.76
N GLY A 304 -11.48 -5.83 -19.63
CA GLY A 304 -10.99 -5.16 -20.84
C GLY A 304 -10.10 -3.94 -20.54
N LEU A 305 -9.34 -4.02 -19.45
CA LEU A 305 -8.46 -2.97 -18.94
C LEU A 305 -6.98 -3.24 -19.21
#